data_dd6f73f03d93fb4272f539df417e4abf
#
_entry.id   dd6f73f03d93fb4272f539df417e4abf
#
_cell.length_a   1.000
_cell.length_b   1.000
_cell.length_c   1.000
_cell.angle_alpha   90.00
_cell.angle_beta   90.00
_cell.angle_gamma   90.00
#
_symmetry.space_group_name_H-M   'P 1'
#
loop_
_entity.id
_entity.type
_entity.pdbx_description
1 polymer ?
#
loop_
_entity_poly.entity_id
_entity_poly.type
_entity_poly.pdbx_seq_one_letter_code
_entity_poly.pdbx_strand_id
1 'polypeptide(L)'
;MSEVLSATNLKFLAQGMWTTLYLSFFIIVLSTLFGTILAVMRNGKNPILRWIASIYVEFVRNVPNLLWIFIIFLVFQLKSTAAGITSFTVFTSAALAEIIRGGLNSIDHGQTEAGLSQGFNNKQIFIYIIFPQDRKSTRLNSSHCLLSRMPSSA
;
A
#
# COMPACT_ATOMS: atom_id res chain seq x y z
N MET A 1 -28.89 19.28 21.06
CA MET A 1 -28.39 19.33 19.67
C MET A 1 -27.75 20.67 19.29
N SER A 2 -28.19 21.78 19.81
CA SER A 2 -27.66 23.13 19.54
C SER A 2 -26.23 23.36 20.07
N GLU A 3 -25.82 22.71 21.15
CA GLU A 3 -24.47 22.85 21.69
C GLU A 3 -23.38 22.16 20.85
N VAL A 4 -23.71 21.09 20.10
CA VAL A 4 -22.75 20.37 19.22
C VAL A 4 -22.40 21.21 18.00
N LEU A 5 -23.32 22.06 17.54
CA LEU A 5 -23.14 22.97 16.38
C LEU A 5 -22.66 24.37 16.78
N SER A 6 -22.12 24.53 17.99
CA SER A 6 -21.49 25.79 18.39
C SER A 6 -20.34 26.14 17.43
N ALA A 7 -20.18 27.42 17.11
CA ALA A 7 -19.12 27.92 16.24
C ALA A 7 -17.72 27.48 16.69
N THR A 8 -17.51 27.31 17.98
CA THR A 8 -16.28 26.82 18.60
C THR A 8 -16.03 25.35 18.23
N ASN A 9 -17.06 24.50 18.31
CA ASN A 9 -16.95 23.07 17.98
C ASN A 9 -16.73 22.84 16.48
N LEU A 10 -17.38 23.63 15.64
CA LEU A 10 -17.15 23.61 14.18
C LEU A 10 -15.72 24.00 13.83
N LYS A 11 -15.13 24.96 14.52
CA LYS A 11 -13.73 25.36 14.33
C LYS A 11 -12.78 24.23 14.74
N PHE A 12 -13.02 23.56 15.87
CA PHE A 12 -12.23 22.39 16.28
C PHE A 12 -12.33 21.23 15.30
N LEU A 13 -13.54 20.95 14.79
CA LEU A 13 -13.74 19.92 13.77
C LEU A 13 -13.01 20.24 12.47
N ALA A 14 -13.11 21.49 12.01
CA ALA A 14 -12.40 21.93 10.79
C ALA A 14 -10.88 21.83 10.97
N GLN A 15 -10.37 22.21 12.14
CA GLN A 15 -8.94 22.10 12.43
C GLN A 15 -8.47 20.65 12.52
N GLY A 16 -9.25 19.75 13.13
CA GLY A 16 -8.99 18.32 13.17
C GLY A 16 -9.00 17.70 11.76
N MET A 17 -9.97 18.08 10.94
CA MET A 17 -10.07 17.62 9.54
C MET A 17 -8.88 18.09 8.71
N TRP A 18 -8.46 19.35 8.87
CA TRP A 18 -7.26 19.87 8.20
C TRP A 18 -6.01 19.11 8.60
N THR A 19 -5.82 18.85 9.89
CA THR A 19 -4.69 18.07 10.41
C THR A 19 -4.68 16.65 9.82
N THR A 20 -5.84 16.00 9.75
CA THR A 20 -5.98 14.66 9.18
C THR A 20 -5.62 14.65 7.69
N LEU A 21 -6.11 15.61 6.92
CA LEU A 21 -5.79 15.73 5.49
C LEU A 21 -4.29 15.97 5.27
N TYR A 22 -3.70 16.86 6.06
CA TYR A 22 -2.26 17.13 6.02
C TYR A 22 -1.43 15.87 6.30
N LEU A 23 -1.74 15.18 7.41
CA LEU A 23 -1.07 13.93 7.78
C LEU A 23 -1.22 12.87 6.68
N SER A 24 -2.44 12.65 6.20
CA SER A 24 -2.74 11.66 5.16
C SER A 24 -1.97 11.92 3.88
N PHE A 25 -1.88 13.18 3.46
CA PHE A 25 -1.13 13.55 2.26
C PHE A 25 0.34 13.15 2.36
N PHE A 26 1.02 13.52 3.46
CA PHE A 26 2.42 13.17 3.65
C PHE A 26 2.63 11.66 3.79
N ILE A 27 1.76 10.98 4.53
CA ILE A 27 1.82 9.51 4.68
C ILE A 27 1.67 8.82 3.32
N ILE A 28 0.70 9.21 2.51
CA ILE A 28 0.47 8.59 1.18
C ILE A 28 1.67 8.80 0.27
N VAL A 29 2.19 10.02 0.18
CA VAL A 29 3.34 10.32 -0.68
C VAL A 29 4.57 9.54 -0.24
N LEU A 30 4.93 9.62 1.04
CA LEU A 30 6.11 8.95 1.56
C LEU A 30 5.98 7.42 1.50
N SER A 31 4.83 6.87 1.90
CA SER A 31 4.63 5.42 1.89
C SER A 31 4.61 4.85 0.47
N THR A 32 4.08 5.59 -0.51
CA THR A 32 4.12 5.18 -1.91
C THR A 32 5.55 5.16 -2.43
N LEU A 33 6.34 6.20 -2.13
CA LEU A 33 7.74 6.26 -2.53
C LEU A 33 8.55 5.11 -1.91
N PHE A 34 8.53 4.98 -0.58
CA PHE A 34 9.28 3.92 0.11
C PHE A 34 8.75 2.52 -0.21
N GLY A 35 7.43 2.33 -0.30
CA GLY A 35 6.80 1.06 -0.65
C GLY A 35 7.18 0.59 -2.05
N THR A 36 7.24 1.51 -3.02
CA THR A 36 7.68 1.18 -4.39
C THR A 36 9.16 0.78 -4.40
N ILE A 37 10.03 1.51 -3.70
CA ILE A 37 11.44 1.17 -3.58
C ILE A 37 11.62 -0.24 -2.98
N LEU A 38 10.92 -0.52 -1.87
CA LEU A 38 10.96 -1.84 -1.24
C LEU A 38 10.44 -2.95 -2.15
N ALA A 39 9.37 -2.71 -2.90
CA ALA A 39 8.84 -3.66 -3.87
C ALA A 39 9.83 -3.98 -4.99
N VAL A 40 10.50 -2.96 -5.53
CA VAL A 40 11.54 -3.11 -6.54
C VAL A 40 12.74 -3.87 -5.99
N MET A 41 13.17 -3.58 -4.75
CA MET A 41 14.26 -4.32 -4.09
C MET A 41 13.91 -5.80 -3.90
N ARG A 42 12.67 -6.12 -3.50
CA ARG A 42 12.21 -7.51 -3.31
C ARG A 42 12.06 -8.28 -4.61
N ASN A 43 11.78 -7.59 -5.71
CA ASN A 43 11.64 -8.21 -7.04
C ASN A 43 12.96 -8.16 -7.86
N GLY A 44 14.00 -7.52 -7.33
CA GLY A 44 15.30 -7.36 -7.96
C GLY A 44 16.09 -8.66 -8.04
N LYS A 45 17.08 -8.69 -8.95
CA LYS A 45 17.97 -9.84 -9.17
C LYS A 45 18.98 -10.07 -8.04
N ASN A 46 19.29 -9.03 -7.25
CA ASN A 46 20.25 -9.11 -6.15
C ASN A 46 19.67 -9.82 -4.92
N PRO A 47 20.19 -11.01 -4.56
CA PRO A 47 19.62 -11.79 -3.45
C PRO A 47 19.76 -11.08 -2.09
N ILE A 48 20.83 -10.31 -1.90
CA ILE A 48 21.07 -9.58 -0.64
C ILE A 48 20.02 -8.49 -0.42
N LEU A 49 19.76 -7.65 -1.43
CA LEU A 49 18.75 -6.60 -1.36
C LEU A 49 17.35 -7.17 -1.17
N ARG A 50 17.05 -8.27 -1.85
CA ARG A 50 15.78 -8.98 -1.71
C ARG A 50 15.59 -9.51 -0.28
N TRP A 51 16.63 -10.10 0.30
CA TRP A 51 16.59 -10.65 1.65
C TRP A 51 16.38 -9.56 2.71
N ILE A 52 17.15 -8.47 2.63
CA ILE A 52 17.02 -7.32 3.55
C ILE A 52 15.62 -6.72 3.47
N ALA A 53 15.12 -6.44 2.26
CA ALA A 53 13.80 -5.87 2.08
C ALA A 53 12.68 -6.82 2.53
N SER A 54 12.85 -8.15 2.37
CA SER A 54 11.89 -9.15 2.84
C SER A 54 11.81 -9.18 4.37
N ILE A 55 12.96 -9.24 5.04
CA ILE A 55 12.99 -9.21 6.51
C ILE A 55 12.34 -7.94 7.05
N TYR A 56 12.67 -6.78 6.48
CA TYR A 56 12.07 -5.52 6.89
C TYR A 56 10.54 -5.55 6.76
N VAL A 57 10.03 -5.93 5.59
CA VAL A 57 8.58 -5.95 5.33
C VAL A 57 7.87 -6.95 6.24
N GLU A 58 8.41 -8.15 6.41
CA GLU A 58 7.84 -9.18 7.29
C GLU A 58 7.86 -8.73 8.74
N PHE A 59 8.96 -8.17 9.23
CA PHE A 59 9.07 -7.68 10.59
C PHE A 59 8.07 -6.55 10.87
N VAL A 60 8.01 -5.53 10.00
CA VAL A 60 7.10 -4.39 10.17
C VAL A 60 5.64 -4.82 10.15
N ARG A 61 5.26 -5.76 9.30
CA ARG A 61 3.86 -6.22 9.16
C ARG A 61 3.41 -7.14 10.30
N ASN A 62 4.32 -7.84 10.93
CA ASN A 62 4.01 -8.72 12.07
C ASN A 62 3.81 -7.95 13.39
N VAL A 63 4.29 -6.70 13.44
CA VAL A 63 4.09 -5.83 14.61
C VAL A 63 2.85 -4.97 14.40
N PRO A 64 1.90 -4.92 15.35
CA PRO A 64 0.73 -4.05 15.24
C PRO A 64 1.12 -2.59 15.06
N ASN A 65 0.41 -1.87 14.16
CA ASN A 65 0.72 -0.47 13.86
C ASN A 65 0.72 0.44 15.11
N LEU A 66 -0.13 0.14 16.08
CA LEU A 66 -0.20 0.89 17.34
C LEU A 66 1.14 0.85 18.11
N LEU A 67 1.82 -0.29 18.10
CA LEU A 67 3.14 -0.41 18.74
C LEU A 67 4.19 0.45 18.04
N TRP A 68 4.14 0.58 16.70
CA TRP A 68 5.02 1.45 15.97
C TRP A 68 4.87 2.91 16.37
N ILE A 69 3.62 3.37 16.58
CA ILE A 69 3.36 4.74 17.05
C ILE A 69 4.01 4.95 18.43
N PHE A 70 3.81 4.02 19.37
CA PHE A 70 4.39 4.13 20.70
C PHE A 70 5.91 4.09 20.68
N ILE A 71 6.52 3.16 19.95
CA ILE A 71 7.97 3.05 19.84
C ILE A 71 8.56 4.34 19.29
N ILE A 72 8.02 4.85 18.18
CA ILE A 72 8.55 6.06 17.53
C ILE A 72 8.32 7.29 18.42
N PHE A 73 7.17 7.40 19.06
CA PHE A 73 6.87 8.53 19.93
C PHE A 73 7.73 8.53 21.20
N LEU A 74 7.83 7.38 21.89
CA LEU A 74 8.51 7.28 23.18
C LEU A 74 10.04 7.18 23.06
N VAL A 75 10.53 6.39 22.10
CA VAL A 75 11.98 6.13 21.98
C VAL A 75 12.66 7.31 21.28
N PHE A 76 12.07 7.82 20.20
CA PHE A 76 12.67 8.93 19.44
C PHE A 76 12.21 10.31 19.93
N GLN A 77 11.29 10.38 20.90
CA GLN A 77 10.77 11.63 21.48
C GLN A 77 10.35 12.67 20.42
N LEU A 78 9.79 12.20 19.33
CA LEU A 78 9.33 13.05 18.24
C LEU A 78 8.02 13.77 18.63
N LYS A 79 7.78 14.94 18.04
CA LYS A 79 6.49 15.61 18.18
C LYS A 79 5.38 14.68 17.66
N SER A 80 4.20 14.70 18.29
CA SER A 80 3.05 13.82 17.96
C SER A 80 2.78 13.70 16.47
N THR A 81 2.78 14.83 15.74
CA THR A 81 2.56 14.88 14.29
C THR A 81 3.65 14.12 13.52
N ALA A 82 4.92 14.35 13.87
CA ALA A 82 6.05 13.69 13.22
C ALA A 82 6.07 12.19 13.54
N ALA A 83 5.80 11.81 14.78
CA ALA A 83 5.68 10.41 15.17
C ALA A 83 4.56 9.70 14.42
N GLY A 84 3.40 10.35 14.24
CA GLY A 84 2.29 9.86 13.45
C GLY A 84 2.68 9.64 11.99
N ILE A 85 3.24 10.65 11.32
CA ILE A 85 3.68 10.53 9.92
C ILE A 85 4.69 9.40 9.76
N THR A 86 5.71 9.34 10.62
CA THR A 86 6.78 8.34 10.50
C THR A 86 6.28 6.93 10.73
N SER A 87 5.50 6.67 11.78
CA SER A 87 4.99 5.34 12.11
C SER A 87 4.05 4.80 11.04
N PHE A 88 3.10 5.63 10.59
CA PHE A 88 2.20 5.25 9.50
C PHE A 88 2.94 5.07 8.17
N THR A 89 3.95 5.88 7.88
CA THR A 89 4.77 5.71 6.68
C THR A 89 5.52 4.38 6.70
N VAL A 90 6.16 4.02 7.82
CA VAL A 90 6.87 2.74 7.98
C VAL A 90 5.92 1.57 7.75
N PHE A 91 4.78 1.55 8.43
CA PHE A 91 3.81 0.46 8.33
C PHE A 91 3.17 0.38 6.93
N THR A 92 2.69 1.51 6.39
CA THR A 92 2.00 1.55 5.10
C THR A 92 2.95 1.27 3.94
N SER A 93 4.22 1.69 4.02
CA SER A 93 5.21 1.36 2.99
C SER A 93 5.48 -0.15 2.90
N ALA A 94 5.53 -0.85 4.04
CA ALA A 94 5.67 -2.30 4.07
C ALA A 94 4.44 -3.01 3.49
N ALA A 95 3.23 -2.53 3.81
CA ALA A 95 1.99 -3.05 3.25
C ALA A 95 1.90 -2.84 1.73
N LEU A 96 2.24 -1.63 1.25
CA LEU A 96 2.27 -1.30 -0.18
C LEU A 96 3.31 -2.13 -0.95
N ALA A 97 4.50 -2.34 -0.36
CA ALA A 97 5.52 -3.19 -0.98
C ALA A 97 5.01 -4.61 -1.24
N GLU A 98 4.24 -5.18 -0.31
CA GLU A 98 3.64 -6.51 -0.46
C GLU A 98 2.51 -6.52 -1.50
N ILE A 99 1.66 -5.50 -1.52
CA ILE A 99 0.59 -5.36 -2.52
C ILE A 99 1.18 -5.27 -3.92
N ILE A 100 2.20 -4.43 -4.12
CA ILE A 100 2.88 -4.28 -5.41
C ILE A 100 3.54 -5.61 -5.81
N ARG A 101 4.23 -6.28 -4.89
CA ARG A 101 4.84 -7.59 -5.15
C ARG A 101 3.80 -8.64 -5.51
N GLY A 102 2.69 -8.68 -4.80
CA GLY A 102 1.56 -9.56 -5.10
C GLY A 102 0.99 -9.32 -6.50
N GLY A 103 0.78 -8.04 -6.87
CA GLY A 103 0.33 -7.65 -8.20
C GLY A 103 1.31 -8.07 -9.30
N LEU A 104 2.61 -7.85 -9.10
CA LEU A 104 3.64 -8.28 -10.06
C LEU A 104 3.71 -9.79 -10.24
N ASN A 105 3.53 -10.55 -9.15
CA ASN A 105 3.58 -12.02 -9.19
C ASN A 105 2.27 -12.66 -9.69
N SER A 106 1.17 -11.92 -9.73
CA SER A 106 -0.11 -12.42 -10.27
C SER A 106 -0.15 -12.47 -11.80
N ILE A 107 0.90 -11.96 -12.45
CA ILE A 107 1.00 -11.92 -13.90
C ILE A 107 1.45 -13.30 -14.40
N ASP A 108 0.65 -13.86 -15.29
CA ASP A 108 0.98 -15.13 -15.93
C ASP A 108 2.25 -14.99 -16.80
N HIS A 109 3.23 -15.87 -16.58
CA HIS A 109 4.48 -15.90 -17.33
C HIS A 109 4.25 -16.01 -18.85
N GLY A 110 3.19 -16.69 -19.28
CA GLY A 110 2.79 -16.82 -20.67
C GLY A 110 2.51 -15.49 -21.36
N GLN A 111 2.01 -14.50 -20.63
CA GLN A 111 1.77 -13.15 -21.16
C GLN A 111 3.09 -12.41 -21.46
N THR A 112 4.08 -12.61 -20.62
CA THR A 112 5.41 -12.01 -20.80
C THR A 112 6.12 -12.66 -21.99
N GLU A 113 6.02 -13.98 -22.13
CA GLU A 113 6.61 -14.73 -23.26
C GLU A 113 5.93 -14.38 -24.58
N ALA A 114 4.61 -14.25 -24.59
CA ALA A 114 3.86 -13.83 -25.77
C ALA A 114 4.23 -12.40 -26.20
N GLY A 115 4.42 -11.49 -25.25
CA GLY A 115 4.87 -10.13 -25.53
C GLY A 115 6.29 -10.09 -26.11
N LEU A 116 7.21 -10.89 -25.55
CA LEU A 116 8.58 -11.01 -26.05
C LEU A 116 8.61 -11.59 -27.48
N SER A 117 7.77 -12.58 -27.76
CA SER A 117 7.66 -13.20 -29.09
C SER A 117 7.15 -12.22 -30.17
N GLN A 118 6.41 -11.19 -29.76
CA GLN A 118 5.97 -10.10 -30.63
C GLN A 118 6.98 -8.94 -30.74
N GLY A 119 8.15 -9.07 -30.11
CA GLY A 119 9.22 -8.07 -30.17
C GLY A 119 9.08 -6.91 -29.19
N PHE A 120 8.16 -7.00 -28.23
CA PHE A 120 8.04 -5.98 -27.17
C PHE A 120 9.18 -6.06 -26.17
N ASN A 121 9.72 -4.91 -25.76
CA ASN A 121 10.68 -4.83 -24.67
C ASN A 121 9.94 -4.97 -23.32
N ASN A 122 10.63 -5.44 -22.27
CA ASN A 122 10.05 -5.62 -20.92
C ASN A 122 9.29 -4.40 -20.38
N LYS A 123 9.73 -3.17 -20.70
CA LYS A 123 9.02 -1.94 -20.34
C LYS A 123 7.70 -1.79 -21.12
N GLN A 124 7.69 -2.15 -22.38
CA GLN A 124 6.50 -2.08 -23.24
C GLN A 124 5.48 -3.14 -22.82
N ILE A 125 5.94 -4.35 -22.50
CA ILE A 125 5.09 -5.42 -21.96
C ILE A 125 4.42 -4.94 -20.66
N PHE A 126 5.17 -4.33 -19.76
CA PHE A 126 4.63 -3.82 -18.50
C PHE A 126 3.54 -2.76 -18.73
N ILE A 127 3.80 -1.77 -19.59
CA ILE A 127 2.91 -0.63 -19.80
C ILE A 127 1.69 -1.01 -20.65
N TYR A 128 1.87 -1.77 -21.72
CA TYR A 128 0.81 -2.03 -22.70
C TYR A 128 0.03 -3.32 -22.46
N ILE A 129 0.63 -4.32 -21.79
CA ILE A 129 -0.01 -5.62 -21.57
C ILE A 129 -0.41 -5.78 -20.10
N ILE A 130 0.54 -5.60 -19.18
CA ILE A 130 0.37 -5.89 -17.75
C ILE A 130 -0.50 -4.87 -17.05
N PHE A 131 -0.15 -3.60 -17.15
CA PHE A 131 -0.83 -2.51 -16.45
C PHE A 131 -2.32 -2.36 -16.80
N PRO A 132 -2.77 -2.51 -18.07
CA PRO A 132 -4.20 -2.47 -18.37
C PRO A 132 -4.97 -3.74 -17.97
N GLN A 133 -4.32 -4.90 -17.87
CA GLN A 133 -4.97 -6.15 -17.46
C GLN A 133 -5.29 -6.20 -15.97
N ASP A 134 -4.47 -5.61 -15.12
CA ASP A 134 -4.68 -5.57 -13.67
C ASP A 134 -6.01 -4.89 -13.30
N ARG A 135 -6.41 -3.87 -14.05
CA ARG A 135 -7.74 -3.25 -13.92
C ARG A 135 -8.91 -4.20 -14.22
N LYS A 136 -8.72 -5.19 -15.08
CA LYS A 136 -9.78 -6.12 -15.52
C LYS A 136 -9.90 -7.30 -14.57
N SER A 137 -8.80 -7.82 -14.06
CA SER A 137 -8.77 -8.95 -13.12
C SER A 137 -9.36 -8.61 -11.76
N THR A 138 -9.13 -7.39 -11.25
CA THR A 138 -9.70 -6.91 -9.98
C THR A 138 -11.23 -6.86 -10.02
N ARG A 139 -11.83 -6.48 -11.15
CA ARG A 139 -13.29 -6.47 -11.32
C ARG A 139 -13.91 -7.89 -11.42
N LEU A 140 -13.23 -8.81 -12.09
CA LEU A 140 -13.71 -10.18 -12.25
C LEU A 140 -13.62 -10.97 -10.94
N ASN A 141 -12.57 -10.78 -10.15
CA ASN A 141 -12.39 -11.45 -8.86
C ASN A 141 -13.45 -11.03 -7.82
N SER A 142 -13.88 -9.78 -7.86
CA SER A 142 -14.95 -9.27 -7.01
C SER A 142 -16.32 -9.88 -7.36
N SER A 143 -16.60 -10.08 -8.63
CA SER A 143 -17.86 -10.70 -9.08
C SER A 143 -17.91 -12.22 -8.82
N HIS A 144 -16.80 -12.92 -8.97
CA HIS A 144 -16.72 -14.35 -8.64
C HIS A 144 -16.86 -14.64 -7.13
N CYS A 145 -16.31 -13.76 -6.28
CA CYS A 145 -16.47 -13.87 -4.83
C CYS A 145 -17.93 -13.68 -4.39
N LEU A 146 -18.69 -12.85 -5.09
CA LEU A 146 -20.12 -12.64 -4.81
C LEU A 146 -20.99 -13.82 -5.30
N LEU A 147 -20.65 -14.38 -6.47
CA LEU A 147 -21.39 -15.52 -7.05
C LEU A 147 -21.18 -16.83 -6.28
N SER A 148 -19.99 -17.05 -5.71
CA SER A 148 -19.69 -18.24 -4.90
C SER A 148 -20.38 -18.23 -3.52
N ARG A 149 -20.95 -17.11 -3.10
CA ARG A 149 -21.72 -16.98 -1.85
C ARG A 149 -23.25 -17.16 -2.02
N MET A 150 -23.75 -17.29 -3.24
CA MET A 150 -25.14 -17.57 -3.43
C MET A 150 -25.39 -19.08 -3.17
N PRO A 151 -26.23 -19.46 -2.18
CA PRO A 151 -26.60 -20.84 -2.01
C PRO A 151 -27.36 -21.29 -3.26
N SER A 152 -26.95 -22.41 -3.84
CA SER A 152 -27.70 -23.06 -4.89
C SER A 152 -29.06 -23.45 -4.30
N SER A 153 -30.07 -22.60 -4.49
CA SER A 153 -31.45 -22.97 -4.20
C SER A 153 -31.86 -24.00 -5.23
N ALA A 154 -31.93 -25.24 -4.74
CA ALA A 154 -32.66 -26.31 -5.41
C ALA A 154 -34.14 -25.98 -5.52
#